data_35c876560367e256b4221da7d7d64fcf
#
_entry.id   35c876560367e256b4221da7d7d64fcf
#
_cell.length_a   1.000
_cell.length_b   1.000
_cell.length_c   1.000
_cell.angle_alpha   90.00
_cell.angle_beta   90.00
_cell.angle_gamma   90.00
#
_symmetry.space_group_name_H-M   'P 1'
#
loop_
_entity.id
_entity.type
_entity.pdbx_description
1 polymer ?
#
loop_
_entity_poly.entity_id
_entity_poly.type
_entity_poly.pdbx_seq_one_letter_code
_entity_poly.pdbx_strand_id
1 'polypeptide(L)'
;MRPARDRLRAVIMKTRRRIRVGVQLAPQHADYATIRRAAAEAEELGVDILFNWDHFFPLGKVSEGKHFECWTMLGAWAEATSRVEIGPLVTCNSYRNADLLADMARTVDHISNGRLILGIGAGFKERDYLEYGYEFGTSGTRIDDLARSLPRIERRFSQLNPAPTRKIPVLIGGGGEQKMLRVVAEHADIWHSFAAGEVLAHKTKVLDAHCAAVGRDPAEIERSVLVGGDPATCDTELELGVTLFVVQNSGPSFDFGELRDWLAWRDERNAARR
;
A
#
# COMPACT_ATOMS: atom_id res chain seq x y z
N MET A 1 -5.06 -2.05 35.32
CA MET A 1 -5.38 -1.44 34.00
C MET A 1 -4.62 -0.13 33.69
N ARG A 2 -3.95 0.56 34.65
CA ARG A 2 -3.11 1.77 34.38
C ARG A 2 -1.82 1.50 33.57
N PRO A 3 -1.02 0.44 33.78
CA PRO A 3 0.29 0.31 33.13
C PRO A 3 0.24 0.08 31.62
N ALA A 4 -0.83 -0.51 31.07
CA ALA A 4 -0.96 -0.71 29.61
C ALA A 4 -1.29 0.61 28.90
N ARG A 5 -2.15 1.46 29.47
CA ARG A 5 -2.45 2.80 28.94
C ARG A 5 -1.23 3.72 28.94
N ASP A 6 -0.37 3.64 29.94
CA ASP A 6 0.84 4.47 30.01
C ASP A 6 1.92 3.99 29.04
N ARG A 7 2.05 2.69 28.80
CA ARG A 7 2.92 2.15 27.75
C ARG A 7 2.46 2.53 26.34
N LEU A 8 1.16 2.38 26.09
CA LEU A 8 0.55 2.77 24.80
C LEU A 8 0.74 4.27 24.54
N ARG A 9 0.56 5.12 25.56
CA ARG A 9 0.80 6.56 25.48
C ARG A 9 2.26 6.89 25.20
N ALA A 10 3.21 6.17 25.77
CA ALA A 10 4.64 6.36 25.53
C ALA A 10 5.05 5.92 24.09
N VAL A 11 4.44 4.87 23.55
CA VAL A 11 4.68 4.40 22.18
C VAL A 11 4.02 5.32 21.16
N ILE A 12 2.79 5.74 21.43
CA ILE A 12 2.05 6.74 20.63
C ILE A 12 2.84 8.06 20.54
N MET A 13 3.54 8.47 21.59
CA MET A 13 4.41 9.65 21.57
C MET A 13 5.75 9.44 20.84
N LYS A 14 6.21 8.19 20.66
CA LYS A 14 7.45 7.89 19.94
C LYS A 14 7.30 7.98 18.43
N THR A 15 6.17 7.61 17.87
CA THR A 15 5.90 7.79 16.43
C THR A 15 5.33 9.18 16.18
N ARG A 16 6.12 10.08 15.63
CA ARG A 16 5.67 11.45 15.23
C ARG A 16 4.62 11.44 14.11
N ARG A 17 4.35 10.27 13.49
CA ARG A 17 3.41 10.14 12.37
C ARG A 17 1.97 10.01 12.89
N ARG A 18 1.02 10.64 12.22
CA ARG A 18 -0.41 10.41 12.43
C ARG A 18 -0.77 8.98 12.02
N ILE A 19 -1.74 8.39 12.70
CA ILE A 19 -2.36 7.15 12.24
C ILE A 19 -3.19 7.45 11.00
N ARG A 20 -3.04 6.62 9.97
CA ARG A 20 -3.79 6.67 8.72
C ARG A 20 -4.55 5.38 8.53
N VAL A 21 -5.72 5.48 7.90
CA VAL A 21 -6.52 4.33 7.49
C VAL A 21 -6.69 4.38 5.98
N GLY A 22 -6.24 3.33 5.30
CA GLY A 22 -6.49 3.10 3.88
C GLY A 22 -7.60 2.08 3.67
N VAL A 23 -8.24 2.11 2.51
CA VAL A 23 -9.12 1.04 2.06
C VAL A 23 -8.65 0.49 0.72
N GLN A 24 -8.52 -0.84 0.63
CA GLN A 24 -8.26 -1.52 -0.63
C GLN A 24 -9.59 -2.01 -1.22
N LEU A 25 -10.05 -1.31 -2.26
CA LEU A 25 -11.25 -1.69 -3.00
C LEU A 25 -10.89 -2.71 -4.06
N ALA A 26 -11.40 -3.93 -3.92
CA ALA A 26 -11.16 -5.01 -4.85
C ALA A 26 -11.73 -4.68 -6.25
N PRO A 27 -10.93 -4.67 -7.33
CA PRO A 27 -11.38 -4.32 -8.68
C PRO A 27 -12.11 -5.49 -9.38
N GLN A 28 -12.88 -6.27 -8.61
CA GLN A 28 -13.48 -7.53 -9.04
C GLN A 28 -14.91 -7.71 -8.57
N HIS A 29 -15.65 -8.61 -9.22
CA HIS A 29 -17.01 -9.08 -8.87
C HIS A 29 -18.08 -7.98 -8.77
N ALA A 30 -17.83 -6.80 -9.30
CA ALA A 30 -18.78 -5.69 -9.38
C ALA A 30 -18.69 -5.00 -10.75
N ASP A 31 -19.69 -4.19 -11.09
CA ASP A 31 -19.60 -3.30 -12.23
C ASP A 31 -18.73 -2.09 -11.91
N TYR A 32 -18.07 -1.52 -12.91
CA TYR A 32 -17.22 -0.34 -12.74
C TYR A 32 -17.98 0.82 -12.07
N ALA A 33 -19.26 1.06 -12.45
CA ALA A 33 -20.07 2.09 -11.82
C ALA A 33 -20.24 1.89 -10.31
N THR A 34 -20.33 0.65 -9.84
CA THR A 34 -20.40 0.30 -8.41
C THR A 34 -19.05 0.55 -7.72
N ILE A 35 -17.95 0.13 -8.33
CA ILE A 35 -16.59 0.40 -7.80
C ILE A 35 -16.32 1.91 -7.72
N ARG A 36 -16.73 2.68 -8.74
CA ARG A 36 -16.59 4.14 -8.76
C ARG A 36 -17.38 4.79 -7.62
N ARG A 37 -18.62 4.35 -7.37
CA ARG A 37 -19.42 4.85 -6.23
C ARG A 37 -18.77 4.50 -4.90
N ALA A 38 -18.23 3.27 -4.77
CA ALA A 38 -17.51 2.86 -3.57
C ALA A 38 -16.27 3.72 -3.30
N ALA A 39 -15.53 4.11 -4.33
CA ALA A 39 -14.39 5.02 -4.20
C ALA A 39 -14.81 6.42 -3.73
N ALA A 40 -15.91 6.98 -4.28
CA ALA A 40 -16.45 8.26 -3.86
C ALA A 40 -16.98 8.20 -2.40
N GLU A 41 -17.71 7.15 -2.03
CA GLU A 41 -18.19 6.97 -0.66
C GLU A 41 -17.04 6.83 0.34
N ALA A 42 -16.00 6.08 0.01
CA ALA A 42 -14.82 5.96 0.88
C ALA A 42 -14.12 7.32 1.08
N GLU A 43 -14.02 8.16 0.03
CA GLU A 43 -13.50 9.53 0.18
C GLU A 43 -14.40 10.39 1.07
N GLU A 44 -15.73 10.32 0.91
CA GLU A 44 -16.70 11.05 1.74
C GLU A 44 -16.61 10.64 3.21
N LEU A 45 -16.39 9.36 3.49
CA LEU A 45 -16.16 8.85 4.84
C LEU A 45 -14.85 9.36 5.47
N GLY A 46 -13.93 9.91 4.68
CA GLY A 46 -12.70 10.50 5.19
C GLY A 46 -11.55 9.51 5.31
N VAL A 47 -11.53 8.46 4.49
CA VAL A 47 -10.37 7.57 4.38
C VAL A 47 -9.14 8.36 3.92
N ASP A 48 -7.95 7.95 4.37
CA ASP A 48 -6.72 8.64 4.02
C ASP A 48 -6.20 8.20 2.64
N ILE A 49 -6.38 6.91 2.27
CA ILE A 49 -5.84 6.34 1.03
C ILE A 49 -6.83 5.36 0.41
N LEU A 50 -7.03 5.45 -0.90
CA LEU A 50 -7.71 4.44 -1.72
C LEU A 50 -6.68 3.58 -2.45
N PHE A 51 -6.77 2.28 -2.26
CA PHE A 51 -5.96 1.30 -2.98
C PHE A 51 -6.81 0.40 -3.86
N ASN A 52 -6.26 -0.03 -5.00
CA ASN A 52 -6.67 -1.21 -5.74
C ASN A 52 -5.50 -2.20 -5.81
N TRP A 53 -5.60 -3.26 -6.62
CA TRP A 53 -4.50 -4.18 -6.90
C TRP A 53 -4.29 -4.41 -8.40
N ASP A 54 -3.13 -4.93 -8.74
CA ASP A 54 -2.68 -5.13 -10.11
C ASP A 54 -2.62 -6.63 -10.44
N HIS A 55 -3.79 -7.23 -10.63
CA HIS A 55 -3.99 -8.58 -11.13
C HIS A 55 -4.84 -8.54 -12.39
N PHE A 56 -4.89 -9.62 -13.15
CA PHE A 56 -5.69 -9.73 -14.36
C PHE A 56 -6.94 -10.58 -14.14
N PHE A 57 -6.97 -11.36 -13.06
CA PHE A 57 -8.07 -12.22 -12.69
C PHE A 57 -8.49 -11.99 -11.24
N PRO A 58 -9.75 -12.30 -10.89
CA PRO A 58 -10.19 -12.20 -9.51
C PRO A 58 -9.32 -13.04 -8.56
N LEU A 59 -9.05 -12.49 -7.39
CA LEU A 59 -8.41 -13.19 -6.29
C LEU A 59 -9.43 -13.83 -5.35
N GLY A 60 -9.00 -14.86 -4.62
CA GLY A 60 -9.81 -15.55 -3.63
C GLY A 60 -10.41 -16.86 -4.14
N LYS A 61 -11.50 -17.33 -3.50
CA LYS A 61 -12.14 -18.62 -3.81
C LYS A 61 -12.84 -18.63 -5.17
N VAL A 62 -13.39 -17.48 -5.58
CA VAL A 62 -14.04 -17.30 -6.89
C VAL A 62 -13.05 -16.60 -7.80
N SER A 63 -12.33 -17.36 -8.60
CA SER A 63 -11.24 -16.88 -9.47
C SER A 63 -11.69 -16.48 -10.88
N GLU A 64 -13.00 -16.57 -11.17
CA GLU A 64 -13.60 -16.17 -12.43
C GLU A 64 -14.59 -15.04 -12.21
N GLY A 65 -14.80 -14.20 -13.21
CA GLY A 65 -15.77 -13.10 -13.16
C GLY A 65 -15.19 -11.75 -13.55
N LYS A 66 -15.93 -10.70 -13.26
CA LYS A 66 -15.53 -9.34 -13.60
C LYS A 66 -14.24 -8.95 -12.87
N HIS A 67 -13.33 -8.34 -13.59
CA HIS A 67 -12.11 -7.73 -13.07
C HIS A 67 -11.73 -6.54 -13.95
N PHE A 68 -11.14 -5.51 -13.36
CA PHE A 68 -10.71 -4.29 -14.07
C PHE A 68 -9.23 -4.01 -13.87
N GLU A 69 -8.62 -3.45 -14.91
CA GLU A 69 -7.19 -3.15 -14.95
C GLU A 69 -6.84 -2.00 -13.98
N CYS A 70 -5.76 -2.19 -13.25
CA CYS A 70 -5.33 -1.38 -12.13
C CYS A 70 -5.09 0.09 -12.47
N TRP A 71 -4.20 0.36 -13.42
CA TRP A 71 -3.73 1.72 -13.71
C TRP A 71 -4.76 2.56 -14.47
N THR A 72 -5.55 1.92 -15.33
CA THR A 72 -6.70 2.58 -15.97
C THR A 72 -7.73 3.04 -14.93
N MET A 73 -7.99 2.20 -13.92
CA MET A 73 -8.86 2.59 -12.79
C MET A 73 -8.24 3.72 -11.96
N LEU A 74 -6.94 3.69 -11.68
CA LEU A 74 -6.28 4.75 -10.91
C LEU A 74 -6.37 6.10 -11.62
N GLY A 75 -6.24 6.15 -12.94
CA GLY A 75 -6.48 7.37 -13.73
C GLY A 75 -7.90 7.90 -13.53
N ALA A 76 -8.90 7.03 -13.59
CA ALA A 76 -10.29 7.40 -13.38
C ALA A 76 -10.57 7.84 -11.91
N TRP A 77 -9.96 7.20 -10.92
CA TRP A 77 -10.07 7.62 -9.52
C TRP A 77 -9.36 8.95 -9.25
N ALA A 78 -8.22 9.19 -9.91
CA ALA A 78 -7.51 10.46 -9.82
C ALA A 78 -8.40 11.65 -10.22
N GLU A 79 -9.21 11.49 -11.27
CA GLU A 79 -10.16 12.51 -11.76
C GLU A 79 -11.42 12.58 -10.88
N ALA A 80 -11.91 11.44 -10.38
CA ALA A 80 -13.17 11.34 -9.65
C ALA A 80 -13.07 11.70 -8.16
N THR A 81 -11.86 11.85 -7.62
CA THR A 81 -11.59 12.17 -6.19
C THR A 81 -10.81 13.47 -6.07
N SER A 82 -10.80 14.10 -4.90
CA SER A 82 -10.18 15.42 -4.70
C SER A 82 -9.20 15.51 -3.51
N ARG A 83 -9.30 14.63 -2.52
CA ARG A 83 -8.55 14.72 -1.25
C ARG A 83 -7.76 13.46 -0.91
N VAL A 84 -8.36 12.31 -1.15
CA VAL A 84 -7.79 11.02 -0.78
C VAL A 84 -6.54 10.71 -1.60
N GLU A 85 -5.49 10.22 -0.96
CA GLU A 85 -4.36 9.63 -1.69
C GLU A 85 -4.81 8.35 -2.40
N ILE A 86 -4.22 8.05 -3.54
CA ILE A 86 -4.57 6.88 -4.36
C ILE A 86 -3.32 6.09 -4.72
N GLY A 87 -3.44 4.80 -4.92
CA GLY A 87 -2.33 3.98 -5.39
C GLY A 87 -2.68 2.51 -5.57
N PRO A 88 -1.81 1.74 -6.22
CA PRO A 88 -1.94 0.30 -6.22
C PRO A 88 -1.37 -0.31 -4.93
N LEU A 89 -1.97 -1.35 -4.41
CA LEU A 89 -1.43 -2.14 -3.31
C LEU A 89 -1.41 -3.62 -3.70
N VAL A 90 -0.45 -4.07 -4.53
CA VAL A 90 0.60 -3.27 -5.13
C VAL A 90 0.66 -3.54 -6.63
N THR A 91 1.23 -2.62 -7.44
CA THR A 91 1.51 -2.93 -8.85
C THR A 91 2.59 -4.00 -8.97
N CYS A 92 2.44 -4.90 -9.91
CA CYS A 92 3.42 -5.94 -10.19
C CYS A 92 4.55 -5.39 -11.07
N ASN A 93 5.77 -5.44 -10.57
CA ASN A 93 6.95 -4.97 -11.31
C ASN A 93 7.12 -5.65 -12.67
N SER A 94 6.71 -6.92 -12.78
CA SER A 94 6.94 -7.72 -14.01
C SER A 94 5.96 -7.41 -15.14
N TYR A 95 4.84 -6.74 -14.89
CA TYR A 95 3.80 -6.54 -15.92
C TYR A 95 4.07 -5.36 -16.84
N ARG A 96 5.04 -4.50 -16.52
CA ARG A 96 5.35 -3.29 -17.30
C ARG A 96 6.84 -3.00 -17.33
N ASN A 97 7.28 -2.39 -18.42
CA ASN A 97 8.60 -1.77 -18.45
C ASN A 97 8.70 -0.70 -17.36
N ALA A 98 9.81 -0.64 -16.64
CA ALA A 98 10.01 0.28 -15.52
C ALA A 98 9.91 1.77 -15.92
N ASP A 99 10.37 2.14 -17.14
CA ASP A 99 10.26 3.50 -17.64
C ASP A 99 8.79 3.86 -17.98
N LEU A 100 8.04 2.89 -18.55
CA LEU A 100 6.61 3.07 -18.79
C LEU A 100 5.85 3.21 -17.47
N LEU A 101 6.17 2.40 -16.47
CA LEU A 101 5.55 2.49 -15.14
C LEU A 101 5.80 3.87 -14.51
N ALA A 102 7.02 4.40 -14.63
CA ALA A 102 7.34 5.76 -14.17
C ALA A 102 6.49 6.82 -14.90
N ASP A 103 6.31 6.69 -16.20
CA ASP A 103 5.50 7.63 -17.00
C ASP A 103 4.01 7.55 -16.63
N MET A 104 3.48 6.35 -16.43
CA MET A 104 2.11 6.13 -15.94
C MET A 104 1.94 6.75 -14.54
N ALA A 105 2.87 6.49 -13.62
CA ALA A 105 2.83 7.03 -12.26
C ALA A 105 2.86 8.57 -12.26
N ARG A 106 3.80 9.20 -13.02
CA ARG A 106 3.84 10.64 -13.18
C ARG A 106 2.52 11.20 -13.75
N THR A 107 1.92 10.50 -14.72
CA THR A 107 0.67 10.95 -15.33
C THR A 107 -0.49 10.92 -14.33
N VAL A 108 -0.64 9.83 -13.56
CA VAL A 108 -1.65 9.75 -12.50
C VAL A 108 -1.37 10.75 -11.37
N ASP A 109 -0.10 11.03 -11.04
CA ASP A 109 0.27 12.06 -10.09
C ASP A 109 -0.22 13.45 -10.52
N HIS A 110 -0.05 13.80 -11.79
CA HIS A 110 -0.58 15.04 -12.34
C HIS A 110 -2.12 15.10 -12.35
N ILE A 111 -2.79 14.04 -12.82
CA ILE A 111 -4.26 13.98 -12.85
C ILE A 111 -4.82 14.14 -11.43
N SER A 112 -4.19 13.49 -10.44
CA SER A 112 -4.60 13.54 -9.05
C SER A 112 -4.15 14.78 -8.28
N ASN A 113 -3.40 15.69 -8.92
CA ASN A 113 -2.78 16.85 -8.27
C ASN A 113 -1.90 16.44 -7.06
N GLY A 114 -0.99 15.51 -7.28
CA GLY A 114 0.02 15.12 -6.30
C GLY A 114 -0.45 14.13 -5.23
N ARG A 115 -1.50 13.32 -5.48
CA ARG A 115 -2.05 12.37 -4.50
C ARG A 115 -1.62 10.91 -4.73
N LEU A 116 -0.79 10.62 -5.76
CA LEU A 116 -0.36 9.26 -6.03
C LEU A 116 0.64 8.75 -4.99
N ILE A 117 0.47 7.49 -4.58
CA ILE A 117 1.47 6.63 -3.93
C ILE A 117 1.80 5.51 -4.92
N LEU A 118 3.07 5.33 -5.27
CA LEU A 118 3.51 4.22 -6.11
C LEU A 118 3.72 2.97 -5.25
N GLY A 119 2.66 2.18 -5.10
CA GLY A 119 2.77 0.86 -4.47
C GLY A 119 3.31 -0.17 -5.46
N ILE A 120 4.39 -0.87 -5.12
CA ILE A 120 5.05 -1.83 -6.01
C ILE A 120 5.48 -3.10 -5.27
N GLY A 121 5.48 -4.23 -5.97
CA GLY A 121 5.92 -5.52 -5.46
C GLY A 121 6.48 -6.41 -6.55
N ALA A 122 7.08 -7.53 -6.13
CA ALA A 122 7.74 -8.46 -7.06
C ALA A 122 6.77 -9.37 -7.84
N GLY A 123 5.47 -9.35 -7.50
CA GLY A 123 4.49 -10.28 -8.08
C GLY A 123 4.53 -11.67 -7.46
N PHE A 124 3.40 -12.39 -7.51
CA PHE A 124 3.30 -13.73 -6.93
C PHE A 124 2.28 -14.64 -7.63
N LYS A 125 1.32 -14.09 -8.38
CA LYS A 125 0.21 -14.85 -8.94
C LYS A 125 0.59 -15.45 -10.29
N GLU A 126 1.04 -16.70 -10.29
CA GLU A 126 1.54 -17.40 -11.49
C GLU A 126 0.57 -17.39 -12.67
N ARG A 127 -0.76 -17.54 -12.43
CA ARG A 127 -1.78 -17.49 -13.47
C ARG A 127 -1.70 -16.21 -14.30
N ASP A 128 -1.53 -15.06 -13.67
CA ASP A 128 -1.45 -13.77 -14.37
C ASP A 128 -0.28 -13.73 -15.36
N TYR A 129 0.85 -14.31 -14.96
CA TYR A 129 2.02 -14.38 -15.82
C TYR A 129 1.82 -15.30 -17.02
N LEU A 130 1.31 -16.50 -16.76
CA LEU A 130 1.15 -17.51 -17.80
C LEU A 130 0.13 -17.10 -18.86
N GLU A 131 -1.03 -16.59 -18.45
CA GLU A 131 -2.11 -16.23 -19.36
C GLU A 131 -1.82 -14.95 -20.16
N TYR A 132 -0.99 -14.04 -19.62
CA TYR A 132 -0.58 -12.82 -20.33
C TYR A 132 0.80 -12.91 -20.97
N GLY A 133 1.45 -14.08 -20.92
CA GLY A 133 2.72 -14.33 -21.59
C GLY A 133 3.94 -13.65 -20.94
N TYR A 134 3.85 -13.36 -19.64
CA TYR A 134 4.99 -12.87 -18.86
C TYR A 134 5.85 -14.04 -18.36
N GLU A 135 7.14 -13.81 -18.21
CA GLU A 135 8.04 -14.77 -17.58
C GLU A 135 7.85 -14.75 -16.05
N PHE A 136 7.42 -15.89 -15.46
CA PHE A 136 7.19 -15.98 -14.02
C PHE A 136 8.49 -16.08 -13.22
N GLY A 137 9.46 -16.86 -13.67
CA GLY A 137 10.73 -17.06 -13.00
C GLY A 137 10.58 -17.59 -11.57
N THR A 138 11.53 -17.26 -10.70
CA THR A 138 11.50 -17.60 -9.28
C THR A 138 11.16 -16.35 -8.43
N SER A 139 10.75 -16.55 -7.18
CA SER A 139 10.57 -15.43 -6.24
C SER A 139 11.85 -14.60 -6.10
N GLY A 140 13.01 -15.25 -6.08
CA GLY A 140 14.31 -14.58 -5.99
C GLY A 140 14.62 -13.70 -7.19
N THR A 141 14.41 -14.20 -8.43
CA THR A 141 14.65 -13.43 -9.66
C THR A 141 13.70 -12.25 -9.77
N ARG A 142 12.41 -12.42 -9.42
CA ARG A 142 11.45 -11.31 -9.42
C ARG A 142 11.79 -10.19 -8.42
N ILE A 143 12.36 -10.55 -7.24
CA ILE A 143 12.82 -9.54 -6.27
C ILE A 143 14.08 -8.84 -6.80
N ASP A 144 15.00 -9.55 -7.46
CA ASP A 144 16.18 -8.95 -8.09
C ASP A 144 15.79 -7.99 -9.22
N ASP A 145 14.75 -8.34 -10.00
CA ASP A 145 14.17 -7.45 -11.01
C ASP A 145 13.56 -6.20 -10.42
N LEU A 146 12.82 -6.33 -9.31
CA LEU A 146 12.28 -5.18 -8.57
C LEU A 146 13.41 -4.26 -8.08
N ALA A 147 14.45 -4.82 -7.49
CA ALA A 147 15.61 -4.06 -7.01
C ALA A 147 16.32 -3.29 -8.14
N ARG A 148 16.36 -3.84 -9.37
CA ARG A 148 16.89 -3.14 -10.56
C ARG A 148 15.95 -2.07 -11.10
N SER A 149 14.63 -2.29 -10.99
CA SER A 149 13.62 -1.38 -11.52
C SER A 149 13.49 -0.10 -10.70
N LEU A 150 13.60 -0.16 -9.38
CA LEU A 150 13.38 0.99 -8.50
C LEU A 150 14.33 2.18 -8.80
N PRO A 151 15.66 2.02 -8.88
CA PRO A 151 16.55 3.13 -9.25
C PRO A 151 16.31 3.61 -10.70
N ARG A 152 15.83 2.74 -11.59
CA ARG A 152 15.48 3.10 -12.96
C ARG A 152 14.23 3.98 -13.01
N ILE A 153 13.20 3.65 -12.20
CA ILE A 153 11.99 4.46 -12.05
C ILE A 153 12.34 5.84 -11.49
N GLU A 154 13.12 5.89 -10.43
CA GLU A 154 13.56 7.15 -9.80
C GLU A 154 14.32 8.04 -10.80
N ARG A 155 15.31 7.48 -11.51
CA ARG A 155 16.01 8.20 -12.57
C ARG A 155 15.07 8.66 -13.68
N ARG A 156 14.08 7.83 -14.05
CA ARG A 156 13.11 8.20 -15.09
C ARG A 156 12.26 9.39 -14.68
N PHE A 157 11.81 9.47 -13.43
CA PHE A 157 11.07 10.62 -12.92
C PHE A 157 11.81 11.94 -13.13
N SER A 158 13.14 11.98 -12.97
CA SER A 158 13.94 13.17 -13.18
C SER A 158 14.12 13.57 -14.67
N GLN A 159 13.81 12.67 -15.60
CA GLN A 159 13.94 12.86 -17.06
C GLN A 159 12.61 13.19 -17.74
N LEU A 160 11.48 12.99 -17.06
CA LEU A 160 10.14 13.26 -17.62
C LEU A 160 9.86 14.76 -17.70
N ASN A 161 9.16 15.15 -18.76
CA ASN A 161 8.65 16.52 -18.94
C ASN A 161 7.15 16.48 -19.23
N PRO A 162 6.28 17.03 -18.35
CA PRO A 162 6.64 17.58 -17.04
C PRO A 162 7.13 16.51 -16.06
N ALA A 163 7.96 16.90 -15.09
CA ALA A 163 8.35 16.04 -13.97
C ALA A 163 7.13 15.76 -13.07
N PRO A 164 7.16 14.76 -12.15
CA PRO A 164 6.15 14.60 -11.11
C PRO A 164 5.89 15.90 -10.35
N THR A 165 4.66 16.11 -9.88
CA THR A 165 4.28 17.34 -9.13
C THR A 165 4.98 17.43 -7.77
N ARG A 166 5.36 16.28 -7.22
CA ARG A 166 6.12 16.11 -5.97
C ARG A 166 6.98 14.84 -6.03
N LYS A 167 7.81 14.60 -5.01
CA LYS A 167 8.36 13.24 -4.81
C LYS A 167 7.19 12.28 -4.60
N ILE A 168 6.96 11.36 -5.53
CA ILE A 168 5.96 10.30 -5.39
C ILE A 168 6.44 9.31 -4.34
N PRO A 169 5.70 9.09 -3.22
CA PRO A 169 6.10 8.09 -2.23
C PRO A 169 6.07 6.69 -2.81
N VAL A 170 7.10 5.89 -2.49
CA VAL A 170 7.19 4.49 -2.91
C VAL A 170 6.74 3.59 -1.77
N LEU A 171 5.64 2.86 -1.98
CA LEU A 171 5.21 1.79 -1.08
C LEU A 171 5.69 0.46 -1.64
N ILE A 172 6.42 -0.33 -0.83
CA ILE A 172 6.84 -1.69 -1.22
C ILE A 172 6.08 -2.71 -0.39
N GLY A 173 5.38 -3.61 -1.09
CA GLY A 173 4.68 -4.74 -0.50
C GLY A 173 5.54 -6.01 -0.50
N GLY A 174 5.61 -6.67 0.65
CA GLY A 174 6.29 -7.95 0.79
C GLY A 174 7.06 -8.11 2.11
N GLY A 175 7.40 -9.35 2.44
CA GLY A 175 8.00 -9.66 3.75
C GLY A 175 9.13 -10.69 3.70
N GLY A 176 9.73 -10.94 2.54
CA GLY A 176 10.90 -11.84 2.41
C GLY A 176 12.13 -11.24 3.09
N GLU A 177 12.65 -11.93 4.10
CA GLU A 177 13.60 -11.36 5.07
C GLU A 177 14.98 -11.04 4.49
N GLN A 178 15.48 -11.89 3.59
CA GLN A 178 16.84 -11.76 3.06
C GLN A 178 16.97 -10.71 1.97
N LYS A 179 16.06 -10.72 0.99
CA LYS A 179 16.12 -9.85 -0.19
C LYS A 179 15.09 -8.72 -0.14
N MET A 180 13.80 -9.06 0.09
CA MET A 180 12.73 -8.06 -0.01
C MET A 180 12.85 -6.96 1.05
N LEU A 181 13.09 -7.31 2.32
CA LEU A 181 13.24 -6.30 3.39
C LEU A 181 14.51 -5.46 3.20
N ARG A 182 15.53 -5.96 2.52
CA ARG A 182 16.67 -5.15 2.10
C ARG A 182 16.26 -4.12 1.03
N VAL A 183 15.49 -4.53 0.02
CA VAL A 183 14.95 -3.61 -1.00
C VAL A 183 14.05 -2.55 -0.36
N VAL A 184 13.24 -2.94 0.63
CA VAL A 184 12.43 -2.00 1.42
C VAL A 184 13.33 -0.98 2.14
N ALA A 185 14.38 -1.42 2.82
CA ALA A 185 15.31 -0.55 3.54
C ALA A 185 16.02 0.45 2.61
N GLU A 186 16.34 0.04 1.39
CA GLU A 186 17.05 0.87 0.41
C GLU A 186 16.12 1.89 -0.28
N HIS A 187 14.84 1.55 -0.54
CA HIS A 187 14.02 2.31 -1.50
C HIS A 187 12.64 2.73 -1.01
N ALA A 188 12.06 2.12 0.05
CA ALA A 188 10.68 2.38 0.40
C ALA A 188 10.50 3.64 1.27
N ASP A 189 9.46 4.43 1.00
CA ASP A 189 8.90 5.41 1.94
C ASP A 189 7.84 4.75 2.84
N ILE A 190 7.20 3.68 2.36
CA ILE A 190 6.18 2.90 3.09
C ILE A 190 6.47 1.41 2.89
N TRP A 191 6.47 0.63 3.96
CA TRP A 191 6.52 -0.83 3.91
C TRP A 191 5.16 -1.42 4.24
N HIS A 192 4.58 -2.20 3.33
CA HIS A 192 3.33 -2.93 3.58
C HIS A 192 3.58 -4.42 3.83
N SER A 193 3.11 -4.91 4.99
CA SER A 193 3.24 -6.31 5.42
C SER A 193 1.87 -6.95 5.59
N PHE A 194 1.77 -8.25 5.23
CA PHE A 194 0.61 -9.10 5.55
C PHE A 194 0.80 -9.88 6.86
N ALA A 195 1.92 -9.68 7.55
CA ALA A 195 2.19 -10.31 8.83
C ALA A 195 1.52 -9.54 9.97
N ALA A 196 1.18 -10.23 11.05
CA ALA A 196 0.63 -9.68 12.29
C ALA A 196 1.35 -10.28 13.50
N GLY A 197 1.17 -9.69 14.68
CA GLY A 197 1.66 -10.19 15.96
C GLY A 197 3.17 -10.46 15.98
N GLU A 198 3.57 -11.63 16.48
CA GLU A 198 4.99 -12.00 16.64
C GLU A 198 5.75 -12.08 15.31
N VAL A 199 5.08 -12.49 14.22
CA VAL A 199 5.70 -12.54 12.88
C VAL A 199 6.00 -11.13 12.39
N LEU A 200 5.10 -10.18 12.59
CA LEU A 200 5.35 -8.77 12.28
C LEU A 200 6.48 -8.20 13.15
N ALA A 201 6.50 -8.50 14.44
CA ALA A 201 7.55 -8.07 15.36
C ALA A 201 8.94 -8.56 14.93
N HIS A 202 9.03 -9.83 14.49
CA HIS A 202 10.28 -10.38 13.96
C HIS A 202 10.70 -9.65 12.66
N LYS A 203 9.80 -9.52 11.69
CA LYS A 203 10.09 -8.84 10.41
C LYS A 203 10.46 -7.37 10.58
N THR A 204 9.86 -6.70 11.55
CA THR A 204 10.21 -5.33 11.94
C THR A 204 11.68 -5.23 12.37
N LYS A 205 12.14 -6.15 13.24
CA LYS A 205 13.55 -6.21 13.68
C LYS A 205 14.51 -6.50 12.51
N VAL A 206 14.10 -7.38 11.58
CA VAL A 206 14.90 -7.67 10.37
C VAL A 206 14.99 -6.44 9.48
N LEU A 207 13.89 -5.71 9.27
CA LEU A 207 13.91 -4.45 8.52
C LEU A 207 14.82 -3.41 9.18
N ASP A 208 14.73 -3.24 10.51
CA ASP A 208 15.57 -2.30 11.25
C ASP A 208 17.06 -2.64 11.10
N ALA A 209 17.42 -3.94 11.10
CA ALA A 209 18.78 -4.39 10.84
C ALA A 209 19.25 -4.08 9.41
N HIS A 210 18.40 -4.25 8.40
CA HIS A 210 18.72 -3.84 7.02
C HIS A 210 18.87 -2.32 6.90
N CYS A 211 18.01 -1.53 7.55
CA CYS A 211 18.14 -0.07 7.58
C CYS A 211 19.49 0.35 8.19
N ALA A 212 19.88 -0.26 9.32
CA ALA A 212 21.17 0.01 9.93
C ALA A 212 22.35 -0.34 8.99
N ALA A 213 22.25 -1.46 8.25
CA ALA A 213 23.28 -1.89 7.32
C ALA A 213 23.47 -0.93 6.12
N VAL A 214 22.42 -0.19 5.73
CA VAL A 214 22.47 0.82 4.64
C VAL A 214 22.58 2.26 5.16
N GLY A 215 22.71 2.45 6.49
CA GLY A 215 22.86 3.78 7.11
C GLY A 215 21.58 4.63 7.09
N ARG A 216 20.40 4.01 7.08
CA ARG A 216 19.10 4.67 7.04
C ARG A 216 18.39 4.59 8.39
N ASP A 217 17.72 5.68 8.81
CA ASP A 217 16.85 5.64 9.99
C ASP A 217 15.58 4.83 9.68
N PRO A 218 15.28 3.73 10.41
CA PRO A 218 14.05 2.97 10.23
C PRO A 218 12.77 3.80 10.40
N ALA A 219 12.81 4.90 11.15
CA ALA A 219 11.69 5.80 11.36
C ALA A 219 11.28 6.57 10.09
N GLU A 220 12.14 6.63 9.07
CA GLU A 220 11.81 7.23 7.77
C GLU A 220 10.79 6.37 7.01
N ILE A 221 10.75 5.07 7.29
CA ILE A 221 9.84 4.13 6.62
C ILE A 221 8.55 4.00 7.43
N GLU A 222 7.43 4.45 6.86
CA GLU A 222 6.11 4.20 7.44
C GLU A 222 5.76 2.71 7.36
N ARG A 223 5.31 2.12 8.46
CA ARG A 223 4.87 0.72 8.50
C ARG A 223 3.38 0.62 8.27
N SER A 224 3.00 -0.26 7.36
CA SER A 224 1.63 -0.53 6.96
C SER A 224 1.29 -2.01 7.07
N VAL A 225 0.06 -2.31 7.51
CA VAL A 225 -0.46 -3.69 7.56
C VAL A 225 -1.87 -3.77 6.99
N LEU A 226 -2.21 -4.95 6.45
CA LEU A 226 -3.59 -5.30 6.17
C LEU A 226 -4.26 -5.68 7.48
N VAL A 227 -5.47 -5.18 7.71
CA VAL A 227 -6.24 -5.40 8.93
C VAL A 227 -7.68 -5.78 8.63
N GLY A 228 -8.36 -6.31 9.64
CA GLY A 228 -9.78 -6.64 9.62
C GLY A 228 -10.31 -6.82 11.02
N GLY A 229 -11.63 -6.81 11.17
CA GLY A 229 -12.31 -6.97 12.46
C GLY A 229 -12.19 -5.76 13.38
N ASP A 230 -12.18 -6.00 14.70
CA ASP A 230 -12.21 -4.94 15.72
C ASP A 230 -10.88 -4.19 15.80
N PRO A 231 -10.84 -2.88 15.51
CA PRO A 231 -9.62 -2.07 15.59
C PRO A 231 -9.01 -1.99 17.00
N ALA A 232 -9.77 -2.26 18.06
CA ALA A 232 -9.25 -2.30 19.43
C ALA A 232 -8.21 -3.40 19.65
N THR A 233 -8.10 -4.38 18.74
CA THR A 233 -7.13 -5.47 18.83
C THR A 233 -5.73 -5.11 18.29
N CYS A 234 -5.54 -3.93 17.67
CA CYS A 234 -4.30 -3.55 16.98
C CYS A 234 -3.29 -2.77 17.84
N ASP A 235 -3.40 -2.82 19.15
CA ASP A 235 -2.44 -2.15 20.03
C ASP A 235 -1.00 -2.69 19.84
N THR A 236 -0.85 -3.98 19.56
CA THR A 236 0.47 -4.61 19.27
C THR A 236 1.11 -4.01 18.01
N GLU A 237 0.34 -3.83 16.94
CA GLU A 237 0.82 -3.25 15.68
C GLU A 237 1.23 -1.79 15.88
N LEU A 238 0.47 -1.03 16.66
CA LEU A 238 0.85 0.34 17.06
C LEU A 238 2.17 0.35 17.84
N GLU A 239 2.36 -0.57 18.78
CA GLU A 239 3.60 -0.72 19.56
C GLU A 239 4.81 -1.06 18.67
N LEU A 240 4.58 -1.76 17.56
CA LEU A 240 5.58 -2.05 16.54
C LEU A 240 5.82 -0.88 15.55
N GLY A 241 5.15 0.26 15.76
CA GLY A 241 5.32 1.46 14.95
C GLY A 241 4.51 1.48 13.66
N VAL A 242 3.50 0.61 13.52
CA VAL A 242 2.56 0.69 12.40
C VAL A 242 1.73 1.96 12.53
N THR A 243 1.61 2.70 11.43
CA THR A 243 0.80 3.94 11.38
C THR A 243 -0.17 3.98 10.20
N LEU A 244 -0.06 3.06 9.25
CA LEU A 244 -1.01 2.89 8.16
C LEU A 244 -1.69 1.51 8.26
N PHE A 245 -3.00 1.53 8.53
CA PHE A 245 -3.86 0.35 8.61
C PHE A 245 -4.73 0.30 7.37
N VAL A 246 -4.71 -0.82 6.64
CA VAL A 246 -5.47 -0.97 5.40
C VAL A 246 -6.56 -2.00 5.58
N VAL A 247 -7.81 -1.59 5.40
CA VAL A 247 -8.98 -2.46 5.39
C VAL A 247 -9.24 -2.91 3.96
N GLN A 248 -9.53 -4.21 3.75
CA GLN A 248 -9.93 -4.70 2.44
C GLN A 248 -11.45 -4.65 2.31
N ASN A 249 -11.95 -4.14 1.18
CA ASN A 249 -13.37 -4.13 0.87
C ASN A 249 -13.63 -4.69 -0.53
N SER A 250 -14.64 -5.53 -0.66
CA SER A 250 -14.91 -6.28 -1.89
C SER A 250 -16.37 -6.17 -2.32
N GLY A 251 -16.56 -6.17 -3.65
CA GLY A 251 -17.88 -6.27 -4.24
C GLY A 251 -18.63 -7.58 -3.90
N PRO A 252 -19.88 -7.68 -4.34
CA PRO A 252 -20.55 -6.74 -5.24
C PRO A 252 -21.10 -5.46 -4.58
N SER A 253 -21.28 -5.41 -3.25
CA SER A 253 -21.99 -4.32 -2.56
C SER A 253 -21.10 -3.32 -1.81
N PHE A 254 -19.84 -3.64 -1.55
CA PHE A 254 -18.90 -2.82 -0.78
C PHE A 254 -19.49 -2.30 0.54
N ASP A 255 -19.49 -3.14 1.58
CA ASP A 255 -19.94 -2.73 2.91
C ASP A 255 -18.85 -1.93 3.63
N PHE A 256 -19.17 -0.72 4.06
CA PHE A 256 -18.25 0.18 4.75
C PHE A 256 -18.42 0.18 6.28
N GLY A 257 -19.16 -0.76 6.87
CA GLY A 257 -19.35 -0.84 8.33
C GLY A 257 -18.01 -0.93 9.05
N GLU A 258 -17.20 -1.92 8.69
CA GLU A 258 -15.86 -2.10 9.26
C GLU A 258 -14.94 -0.88 9.05
N LEU A 259 -14.95 -0.29 7.86
CA LEU A 259 -14.15 0.92 7.59
C LEU A 259 -14.55 2.09 8.50
N ARG A 260 -15.84 2.27 8.80
CA ARG A 260 -16.32 3.33 9.71
C ARG A 260 -15.77 3.13 11.11
N ASP A 261 -15.72 1.90 11.62
CA ASP A 261 -15.15 1.58 12.93
C ASP A 261 -13.64 1.91 12.97
N TRP A 262 -12.89 1.56 11.93
CA TRP A 262 -11.48 1.89 11.80
C TRP A 262 -11.23 3.41 11.72
N LEU A 263 -12.08 4.15 11.01
CA LEU A 263 -11.96 5.61 10.92
C LEU A 263 -12.26 6.29 12.27
N ALA A 264 -13.29 5.86 12.97
CA ALA A 264 -13.61 6.36 14.31
C ALA A 264 -12.46 6.09 15.30
N TRP A 265 -11.91 4.89 15.31
CA TRP A 265 -10.75 4.51 16.11
C TRP A 265 -9.51 5.37 15.79
N ARG A 266 -9.22 5.58 14.49
CA ARG A 266 -8.13 6.46 14.05
C ARG A 266 -8.29 7.88 14.58
N ASP A 267 -9.48 8.45 14.48
CA ASP A 267 -9.75 9.83 14.86
C ASP A 267 -9.63 10.03 16.37
N GLU A 268 -10.14 9.09 17.16
CA GLU A 268 -9.97 9.08 18.62
C GLU A 268 -8.46 9.05 19.01
N ARG A 269 -7.70 8.13 18.41
CA ARG A 269 -6.26 7.99 18.66
C ARG A 269 -5.45 9.21 18.24
N ASN A 270 -5.77 9.80 17.09
CA ASN A 270 -5.11 11.02 16.61
C ASN A 270 -5.48 12.25 17.44
N ALA A 271 -6.70 12.34 17.97
CA ALA A 271 -7.10 13.41 18.87
C ALA A 271 -6.33 13.35 20.22
N ALA A 272 -6.09 12.15 20.73
CA ALA A 272 -5.33 11.95 21.98
C ALA A 272 -3.81 12.28 21.84
N ARG A 273 -3.31 12.54 20.62
CA ARG A 273 -1.90 12.92 20.32
C ARG A 273 -1.69 14.45 20.30
N ARG A 274 -2.77 15.23 20.29
CA ARG A 274 -2.75 16.71 20.34
C ARG A 274 -2.70 17.21 21.79
#